data_e19a6b372501c63fe45462febd8c9eba
#
_entry.id   e19a6b372501c63fe45462febd8c9eba
#
_cell.length_a   1.000
_cell.length_b   1.000
_cell.length_c   1.000
_cell.angle_alpha   90.00
_cell.angle_beta   90.00
_cell.angle_gamma   90.00
#
_symmetry.space_group_name_H-M   'P 1'
#
loop_
_entity.id
_entity.type
_entity.pdbx_description
1 polymer ?
#
loop_
_entity_poly.entity_id
_entity_poly.type
_entity_poly.pdbx_seq_one_letter_code
_entity_poly.pdbx_strand_id
1 'polypeptide(L)'
;GSMSKLANNPKFGLASDDENGRAEAIAMHKKANQALHKMNEYYERQSVIAVQIATAPSTPVEYVSSSADSLLKSMEEILSWDWEGAKIVIEHCDAAVGNTPFEKGFLTIEDEVKTLIELKDLHDVGMTINWARSAIEGRNTSKPIEHIKMALKNNILSGLIFSGVSD
;
A
#
# COMPACT_ATOMS: atom_id res chain seq x y z
N GLY A 1 14.28 1.76 0.15
CA GLY A 1 12.84 1.57 0.07
C GLY A 1 12.19 1.33 1.44
N SER A 2 10.88 1.11 1.48
CA SER A 2 10.09 0.94 2.72
C SER A 2 10.63 -0.17 3.63
N MET A 3 11.05 -1.31 3.07
CA MET A 3 11.59 -2.44 3.84
C MET A 3 12.89 -2.09 4.59
N SER A 4 13.76 -1.30 3.97
CA SER A 4 15.00 -0.82 4.63
C SER A 4 14.68 0.14 5.80
N LYS A 5 13.62 0.92 5.68
CA LYS A 5 13.15 1.80 6.75
C LYS A 5 12.52 1.01 7.90
N LEU A 6 11.68 0.04 7.60
CA LEU A 6 11.07 -0.87 8.58
C LEU A 6 12.11 -1.63 9.40
N ALA A 7 13.23 -2.03 8.79
CA ALA A 7 14.33 -2.69 9.50
C ALA A 7 14.96 -1.79 10.58
N ASN A 8 14.94 -0.47 10.41
CA ASN A 8 15.50 0.49 11.36
C ASN A 8 14.44 1.10 12.30
N ASN A 9 13.20 1.17 11.87
CA ASN A 9 12.07 1.67 12.66
C ASN A 9 10.85 0.79 12.40
N PRO A 10 10.52 -0.15 13.29
CA PRO A 10 9.40 -1.07 13.10
C PRO A 10 8.03 -0.37 13.06
N LYS A 11 7.93 0.88 13.52
CA LYS A 11 6.73 1.69 13.47
C LYS A 11 6.58 2.49 12.17
N PHE A 12 7.59 2.45 11.28
CA PHE A 12 7.56 3.15 10.01
C PHE A 12 6.45 2.63 9.09
N GLY A 13 5.55 3.49 8.63
CA GLY A 13 4.54 3.11 7.64
C GLY A 13 3.39 4.09 7.53
N LEU A 14 2.71 4.09 6.37
CA LEU A 14 1.57 4.97 6.13
C LEU A 14 0.34 4.62 6.98
N ALA A 15 0.20 3.34 7.35
CA ALA A 15 -0.87 2.86 8.20
C ALA A 15 -0.55 2.91 9.70
N SER A 16 0.64 3.38 10.07
CA SER A 16 1.09 3.40 11.47
C SER A 16 0.22 4.28 12.36
N ASP A 17 -0.14 3.75 13.54
CA ASP A 17 -0.78 4.56 14.58
C ASP A 17 0.23 5.44 15.34
N ASP A 18 1.53 5.16 15.20
CA ASP A 18 2.60 6.04 15.69
C ASP A 18 2.80 7.23 14.75
N GLU A 19 2.59 8.44 15.27
CA GLU A 19 2.67 9.66 14.46
C GLU A 19 4.05 9.89 13.84
N ASN A 20 5.12 9.56 14.55
CA ASN A 20 6.48 9.73 14.04
C ASN A 20 6.76 8.73 12.92
N GLY A 21 6.35 7.45 13.10
CA GLY A 21 6.48 6.41 12.08
C GLY A 21 5.71 6.76 10.80
N ARG A 22 4.51 7.34 10.96
CA ARG A 22 3.69 7.82 9.85
C ARG A 22 4.32 9.04 9.16
N ALA A 23 4.79 10.03 9.92
CA ALA A 23 5.44 11.22 9.37
C ALA A 23 6.71 10.86 8.58
N GLU A 24 7.52 9.91 9.05
CA GLU A 24 8.69 9.42 8.30
C GLU A 24 8.28 8.76 6.97
N ALA A 25 7.17 8.01 6.96
CA ALA A 25 6.66 7.39 5.75
C ALA A 25 6.14 8.43 4.76
N ILE A 26 5.38 9.41 5.21
CA ILE A 26 4.91 10.55 4.40
C ILE A 26 6.09 11.31 3.81
N ALA A 27 7.12 11.62 4.61
CA ALA A 27 8.33 12.30 4.14
C ALA A 27 9.08 11.49 3.06
N MET A 28 9.08 10.16 3.14
CA MET A 28 9.63 9.31 2.09
C MET A 28 8.82 9.43 0.79
N HIS A 29 7.49 9.42 0.87
CA HIS A 29 6.62 9.57 -0.29
C HIS A 29 6.72 10.97 -0.90
N LYS A 30 6.98 12.02 -0.09
CA LYS A 30 7.26 13.36 -0.61
C LYS A 30 8.52 13.39 -1.48
N LYS A 31 9.55 12.64 -1.09
CA LYS A 31 10.76 12.50 -1.93
C LYS A 31 10.46 11.75 -3.23
N ALA A 32 9.59 10.73 -3.20
CA ALA A 32 9.17 10.03 -4.40
C ALA A 32 8.39 10.95 -5.35
N ASN A 33 7.49 11.77 -4.81
CA ASN A 33 6.77 12.79 -5.58
C ASN A 33 7.75 13.79 -6.24
N GLN A 34 8.72 14.32 -5.50
CA GLN A 34 9.75 15.22 -6.06
C GLN A 34 10.62 14.54 -7.15
N ALA A 35 10.89 13.24 -6.99
CA ALA A 35 11.64 12.49 -8.00
C ALA A 35 10.82 12.28 -9.27
N LEU A 36 9.51 12.05 -9.14
CA LEU A 36 8.58 11.95 -10.26
C LEU A 36 8.57 13.23 -11.08
N HIS A 37 8.44 14.40 -10.45
CA HIS A 37 8.48 15.69 -11.12
C HIS A 37 9.79 15.87 -11.92
N LYS A 38 10.94 15.58 -11.31
CA LYS A 38 12.24 15.64 -11.99
C LYS A 38 12.35 14.70 -13.19
N MET A 39 11.75 13.49 -13.09
CA MET A 39 11.73 12.55 -14.21
C MET A 39 10.88 13.08 -15.37
N ASN A 40 9.70 13.60 -15.09
CA ASN A 40 8.81 14.15 -16.09
C ASN A 40 9.43 15.40 -16.77
N GLU A 41 10.04 16.28 -15.98
CA GLU A 41 10.80 17.44 -16.48
C GLU A 41 11.93 16.99 -17.42
N TYR A 42 12.76 16.02 -16.96
CA TYR A 42 13.91 15.53 -17.75
C TYR A 42 13.50 14.89 -19.08
N TYR A 43 12.41 14.12 -19.08
CA TYR A 43 11.92 13.43 -20.29
C TYR A 43 10.89 14.25 -21.08
N GLU A 44 10.53 15.44 -20.61
CA GLU A 44 9.52 16.33 -21.22
C GLU A 44 8.17 15.60 -21.49
N ARG A 45 7.82 14.66 -20.61
CA ARG A 45 6.57 13.87 -20.71
C ARG A 45 6.23 13.21 -19.37
N GLN A 46 4.98 12.80 -19.24
CA GLN A 46 4.59 11.88 -18.16
C GLN A 46 5.35 10.55 -18.30
N SER A 47 6.30 10.30 -17.40
CA SER A 47 7.14 9.09 -17.38
C SER A 47 6.69 8.07 -16.35
N VAL A 48 5.87 8.48 -15.39
CA VAL A 48 5.31 7.62 -14.34
C VAL A 48 3.78 7.66 -14.43
N ILE A 49 3.16 6.52 -14.64
CA ILE A 49 1.70 6.40 -14.76
C ILE A 49 1.02 5.97 -13.46
N ALA A 50 1.77 5.36 -12.55
CA ALA A 50 1.28 4.95 -11.24
C ALA A 50 2.40 4.88 -10.21
N VAL A 51 2.08 5.14 -8.96
CA VAL A 51 2.97 4.97 -7.81
C VAL A 51 2.32 3.97 -6.86
N GLN A 52 3.01 2.85 -6.64
CA GLN A 52 2.58 1.84 -5.69
C GLN A 52 3.05 2.18 -4.28
N ILE A 53 2.14 2.07 -3.33
CA ILE A 53 2.39 2.28 -1.90
C ILE A 53 2.05 1.01 -1.12
N ALA A 54 2.73 0.80 -0.01
CA ALA A 54 2.49 -0.32 0.90
C ALA A 54 1.90 0.18 2.22
N THR A 55 1.08 -0.64 2.86
CA THR A 55 0.34 -0.33 4.08
C THR A 55 1.07 -0.78 5.36
N ALA A 56 2.40 -0.63 5.35
CA ALA A 56 3.22 -0.85 6.54
C ALA A 56 2.71 0.00 7.73
N PRO A 57 2.98 -0.38 8.97
CA PRO A 57 3.94 -1.38 9.43
C PRO A 57 3.36 -2.80 9.54
N SER A 58 4.24 -3.75 9.89
CA SER A 58 3.84 -5.12 10.25
C SER A 58 3.22 -5.14 11.65
N THR A 59 1.95 -5.53 11.75
CA THR A 59 1.19 -5.51 13.02
C THR A 59 1.54 -6.62 14.03
N PRO A 60 2.09 -7.78 13.62
CA PRO A 60 2.51 -8.79 14.59
C PRO A 60 3.79 -8.46 15.35
N VAL A 61 4.37 -7.29 15.14
CA VAL A 61 5.53 -6.81 15.89
C VAL A 61 5.06 -6.16 17.19
N GLU A 62 5.67 -6.54 18.31
CA GLU A 62 5.35 -6.01 19.64
C GLU A 62 5.47 -4.46 19.65
N TYR A 63 4.50 -3.80 20.30
CA TYR A 63 4.38 -2.34 20.38
C TYR A 63 4.18 -1.61 19.03
N VAL A 64 3.79 -2.33 17.99
CA VAL A 64 3.43 -1.76 16.69
C VAL A 64 1.94 -1.94 16.46
N SER A 65 1.28 -0.87 16.03
CA SER A 65 -0.11 -0.91 15.60
C SER A 65 -0.30 -0.14 14.30
N SER A 66 -1.29 -0.56 13.54
CA SER A 66 -1.71 0.10 12.31
C SER A 66 -3.22 0.04 12.16
N SER A 67 -3.78 1.00 11.44
CA SER A 67 -5.23 1.09 11.24
C SER A 67 -5.58 1.71 9.90
N ALA A 68 -6.81 1.42 9.44
CA ALA A 68 -7.40 2.08 8.28
C ALA A 68 -7.50 3.60 8.47
N ASP A 69 -7.81 4.06 9.68
CA ASP A 69 -7.93 5.48 10.00
C ASP A 69 -6.58 6.21 9.90
N SER A 70 -5.49 5.57 10.32
CA SER A 70 -4.14 6.11 10.15
C SER A 70 -3.70 6.11 8.69
N LEU A 71 -4.06 5.07 7.94
CA LEU A 71 -3.84 5.02 6.50
C LEU A 71 -4.60 6.12 5.78
N LEU A 72 -5.88 6.33 6.12
CA LEU A 72 -6.72 7.37 5.52
C LEU A 72 -6.07 8.76 5.69
N LYS A 73 -5.65 9.12 6.91
CA LYS A 73 -4.94 10.39 7.19
C LYS A 73 -3.69 10.56 6.33
N SER A 74 -2.90 9.51 6.19
CA SER A 74 -1.69 9.53 5.35
C SER A 74 -2.03 9.70 3.87
N MET A 75 -3.07 9.02 3.40
CA MET A 75 -3.51 9.09 2.02
C MET A 75 -4.07 10.46 1.67
N GLU A 76 -4.88 11.07 2.54
CA GLU A 76 -5.39 12.44 2.35
C GLU A 76 -4.24 13.44 2.14
N GLU A 77 -3.17 13.34 2.94
CA GLU A 77 -1.99 14.19 2.77
C GLU A 77 -1.27 13.91 1.46
N ILE A 78 -0.97 12.64 1.16
CA ILE A 78 -0.26 12.25 -0.06
C ILE A 78 -1.05 12.64 -1.32
N LEU A 79 -2.36 12.47 -1.31
CA LEU A 79 -3.24 12.77 -2.43
C LEU A 79 -3.49 14.28 -2.61
N SER A 80 -3.16 15.11 -1.63
CA SER A 80 -3.18 16.56 -1.77
C SER A 80 -2.04 17.10 -2.65
N TRP A 81 -1.02 16.28 -2.93
CA TRP A 81 0.12 16.69 -3.76
C TRP A 81 -0.18 16.47 -5.24
N ASP A 82 0.45 17.29 -6.08
CA ASP A 82 0.42 17.05 -7.53
C ASP A 82 1.30 15.85 -7.89
N TRP A 83 0.71 14.84 -8.51
CA TRP A 83 1.40 13.65 -9.01
C TRP A 83 1.51 13.64 -10.54
N GLU A 84 1.23 14.79 -11.20
CA GLU A 84 1.34 14.96 -12.65
C GLU A 84 0.64 13.84 -13.45
N GLY A 85 -0.55 13.46 -13.00
CA GLY A 85 -1.36 12.42 -13.63
C GLY A 85 -1.00 10.98 -13.27
N ALA A 86 -0.01 10.75 -12.41
CA ALA A 86 0.26 9.40 -11.91
C ALA A 86 -0.77 8.99 -10.86
N LYS A 87 -1.37 7.82 -11.07
CA LYS A 87 -2.33 7.22 -10.14
C LYS A 87 -1.63 6.69 -8.88
N ILE A 88 -2.20 6.92 -7.71
CA ILE A 88 -1.74 6.31 -6.47
C ILE A 88 -2.48 4.99 -6.24
N VAL A 89 -1.74 3.90 -6.11
CA VAL A 89 -2.31 2.56 -5.93
C VAL A 89 -1.73 1.88 -4.69
N ILE A 90 -2.59 1.28 -3.87
CA ILE A 90 -2.16 0.41 -2.77
C ILE A 90 -1.79 -0.94 -3.35
N GLU A 91 -0.58 -1.42 -3.09
CA GLU A 91 -0.23 -2.83 -3.32
C GLU A 91 -0.70 -3.63 -2.11
N HIS A 92 -1.70 -4.48 -2.30
CA HIS A 92 -2.07 -5.41 -1.24
C HIS A 92 -0.95 -6.45 -1.06
N CYS A 93 -0.28 -6.34 0.08
CA CYS A 93 0.68 -7.33 0.58
C CYS A 93 -0.02 -8.26 1.59
N ASP A 94 0.63 -9.37 1.94
CA ASP A 94 0.07 -10.31 2.90
C ASP A 94 -0.15 -9.68 4.28
N ALA A 95 -1.34 -9.87 4.83
CA ALA A 95 -1.67 -9.55 6.21
C ALA A 95 -1.35 -10.73 7.14
N ALA A 96 -1.24 -10.45 8.43
CA ALA A 96 -1.16 -11.50 9.45
C ALA A 96 -2.56 -11.98 9.79
N VAL A 97 -2.90 -13.19 9.41
CA VAL A 97 -4.22 -13.79 9.64
C VAL A 97 -4.11 -15.00 10.58
N GLY A 98 -4.65 -14.88 11.79
CA GLY A 98 -4.60 -15.92 12.81
C GLY A 98 -3.16 -16.31 13.16
N ASN A 99 -2.86 -17.61 13.17
CA ASN A 99 -1.52 -18.14 13.44
C ASN A 99 -0.77 -18.53 12.14
N THR A 100 -1.25 -18.07 10.99
CA THR A 100 -0.63 -18.39 9.70
C THR A 100 0.68 -17.61 9.54
N PRO A 101 1.79 -18.23 9.12
CA PRO A 101 3.01 -17.52 8.82
C PRO A 101 2.79 -16.46 7.73
N PHE A 102 3.32 -15.29 7.93
CA PHE A 102 3.24 -14.15 7.01
C PHE A 102 4.65 -13.70 6.62
N GLU A 103 4.75 -12.92 5.56
CA GLU A 103 6.00 -12.32 5.08
C GLU A 103 6.06 -10.82 5.40
N LYS A 104 4.95 -10.10 5.28
CA LYS A 104 4.84 -8.67 5.54
C LYS A 104 4.00 -8.37 6.79
N GLY A 105 2.87 -9.01 6.94
CA GLY A 105 1.97 -8.78 8.07
C GLY A 105 1.41 -7.36 8.09
N PHE A 106 1.13 -6.77 6.93
CA PHE A 106 0.59 -5.42 6.80
C PHE A 106 -0.92 -5.38 7.05
N LEU A 107 -1.60 -4.29 6.69
CA LEU A 107 -3.04 -4.17 6.85
C LEU A 107 -3.80 -5.28 6.11
N THR A 108 -4.96 -5.61 6.63
CA THR A 108 -5.90 -6.51 5.97
C THR A 108 -6.46 -5.85 4.70
N ILE A 109 -6.87 -6.67 3.74
CA ILE A 109 -7.48 -6.14 2.52
C ILE A 109 -8.78 -5.39 2.83
N GLU A 110 -9.51 -5.79 3.87
CA GLU A 110 -10.74 -5.15 4.30
C GLU A 110 -10.47 -3.70 4.76
N ASP A 111 -9.40 -3.46 5.51
CA ASP A 111 -8.99 -2.12 5.96
C ASP A 111 -8.50 -1.25 4.80
N GLU A 112 -7.75 -1.84 3.87
CA GLU A 112 -7.30 -1.14 2.65
C GLU A 112 -8.48 -0.76 1.75
N VAL A 113 -9.43 -1.68 1.55
CA VAL A 113 -10.66 -1.43 0.79
C VAL A 113 -11.51 -0.36 1.46
N LYS A 114 -11.67 -0.40 2.79
CA LYS A 114 -12.38 0.64 3.54
C LYS A 114 -11.81 2.03 3.24
N THR A 115 -10.49 2.17 3.34
CA THR A 115 -9.78 3.43 3.05
C THR A 115 -10.01 3.89 1.60
N LEU A 116 -9.87 2.98 0.63
CA LEU A 116 -10.02 3.34 -0.78
C LEU A 116 -11.45 3.71 -1.16
N ILE A 117 -12.46 3.11 -0.54
CA ILE A 117 -13.88 3.48 -0.76
C ILE A 117 -14.12 4.94 -0.37
N GLU A 118 -13.53 5.43 0.71
CA GLU A 118 -13.69 6.81 1.15
C GLU A 118 -13.00 7.82 0.21
N LEU A 119 -11.94 7.39 -0.50
CA LEU A 119 -11.10 8.27 -1.32
C LEU A 119 -11.43 8.26 -2.81
N LYS A 120 -11.96 7.16 -3.35
CA LYS A 120 -12.07 6.91 -4.81
C LYS A 120 -12.98 7.88 -5.56
N ASP A 121 -13.93 8.50 -4.89
CA ASP A 121 -14.86 9.44 -5.52
C ASP A 121 -14.27 10.86 -5.63
N LEU A 122 -13.19 11.12 -4.88
CA LEU A 122 -12.49 12.41 -4.85
C LEU A 122 -11.12 12.36 -5.54
N HIS A 123 -10.52 11.17 -5.62
CA HIS A 123 -9.14 10.98 -6.09
C HIS A 123 -9.03 9.77 -7.01
N ASP A 124 -8.11 9.84 -7.98
CA ASP A 124 -7.77 8.67 -8.80
C ASP A 124 -6.87 7.71 -8.03
N VAL A 125 -7.49 6.86 -7.24
CA VAL A 125 -6.84 5.84 -6.41
C VAL A 125 -7.31 4.45 -6.77
N GLY A 126 -6.56 3.45 -6.34
CA GLY A 126 -6.95 2.06 -6.52
C GLY A 126 -6.03 1.08 -5.83
N MET A 127 -6.19 -0.18 -6.16
CA MET A 127 -5.48 -1.29 -5.55
C MET A 127 -4.86 -2.19 -6.61
N THR A 128 -3.66 -2.66 -6.38
CA THR A 128 -3.06 -3.80 -7.07
C THR A 128 -3.03 -5.00 -6.15
N ILE A 129 -3.43 -6.16 -6.67
CA ILE A 129 -3.37 -7.42 -5.93
C ILE A 129 -2.09 -8.16 -6.33
N ASN A 130 -1.22 -8.37 -5.37
CA ASN A 130 -0.04 -9.22 -5.53
C ASN A 130 -0.45 -10.68 -5.29
N TRP A 131 -0.49 -11.46 -6.39
CA TRP A 131 -0.95 -12.84 -6.39
C TRP A 131 -0.20 -13.69 -5.36
N ALA A 132 1.12 -13.61 -5.34
CA ALA A 132 1.93 -14.40 -4.43
C ALA A 132 1.67 -14.01 -2.97
N ARG A 133 1.54 -12.73 -2.67
CA ARG A 133 1.25 -12.25 -1.31
C ARG A 133 -0.12 -12.73 -0.82
N SER A 134 -1.13 -12.62 -1.65
CA SER A 134 -2.46 -13.16 -1.32
C SER A 134 -2.44 -14.69 -1.11
N ALA A 135 -1.67 -15.43 -1.93
CA ALA A 135 -1.51 -16.88 -1.74
C ALA A 135 -0.79 -17.21 -0.42
N ILE A 136 0.22 -16.45 -0.03
CA ILE A 136 0.91 -16.57 1.27
C ILE A 136 -0.08 -16.31 2.41
N GLU A 137 -0.86 -15.24 2.35
CA GLU A 137 -1.84 -14.90 3.38
C GLU A 137 -2.86 -16.02 3.60
N GLY A 138 -3.46 -16.53 2.53
CA GLY A 138 -4.48 -17.57 2.60
C GLY A 138 -3.96 -19.01 2.65
N ARG A 139 -2.65 -19.21 2.45
CA ARG A 139 -2.03 -20.55 2.28
C ARG A 139 -2.76 -21.41 1.26
N ASN A 140 -3.33 -20.80 0.24
CA ASN A 140 -4.03 -21.48 -0.84
C ASN A 140 -4.07 -20.60 -2.11
N THR A 141 -4.35 -21.23 -3.24
CA THR A 141 -4.41 -20.57 -4.56
C THR A 141 -5.74 -19.87 -4.84
N SER A 142 -6.76 -20.05 -4.01
CA SER A 142 -8.05 -19.36 -4.15
C SER A 142 -8.07 -17.96 -3.55
N LYS A 143 -7.25 -17.70 -2.55
CA LYS A 143 -7.20 -16.42 -1.85
C LYS A 143 -6.92 -15.22 -2.76
N PRO A 144 -5.98 -15.29 -3.71
CA PRO A 144 -5.80 -14.21 -4.69
C PRO A 144 -7.07 -13.90 -5.49
N ILE A 145 -7.84 -14.93 -5.85
CA ILE A 145 -9.11 -14.74 -6.58
C ILE A 145 -10.17 -14.06 -5.70
N GLU A 146 -10.22 -14.37 -4.41
CA GLU A 146 -11.11 -13.72 -3.45
C GLU A 146 -10.77 -12.22 -3.33
N HIS A 147 -9.49 -11.88 -3.18
CA HIS A 147 -9.01 -10.50 -3.12
C HIS A 147 -9.30 -9.73 -4.41
N ILE A 148 -9.07 -10.33 -5.57
CA ILE A 148 -9.41 -9.74 -6.88
C ILE A 148 -10.91 -9.46 -6.97
N LYS A 149 -11.76 -10.41 -6.59
CA LYS A 149 -13.21 -10.23 -6.59
C LYS A 149 -13.65 -9.11 -5.64
N MET A 150 -13.02 -8.99 -4.48
CA MET A 150 -13.30 -7.91 -3.53
C MET A 150 -12.96 -6.55 -4.12
N ALA A 151 -11.77 -6.40 -4.73
CA ALA A 151 -11.34 -5.15 -5.36
C ALA A 151 -12.23 -4.80 -6.58
N LEU A 152 -12.61 -5.77 -7.39
CA LEU A 152 -13.53 -5.58 -8.52
C LEU A 152 -14.93 -5.14 -8.06
N LYS A 153 -15.50 -5.80 -7.05
CA LYS A 153 -16.82 -5.47 -6.51
C LYS A 153 -16.90 -4.02 -6.04
N ASN A 154 -15.80 -3.47 -5.54
CA ASN A 154 -15.72 -2.11 -5.03
C ASN A 154 -15.23 -1.09 -6.08
N ASN A 155 -15.01 -1.52 -7.33
CA ASN A 155 -14.50 -0.67 -8.43
C ASN A 155 -13.16 0.03 -8.10
N ILE A 156 -12.24 -0.70 -7.43
CA ILE A 156 -10.92 -0.18 -7.04
C ILE A 156 -9.75 -1.00 -7.60
N LEU A 157 -10.01 -2.09 -8.31
CA LEU A 157 -8.93 -2.88 -8.91
C LEU A 157 -8.23 -2.09 -10.02
N SER A 158 -6.93 -1.86 -9.87
CA SER A 158 -6.09 -1.15 -10.84
C SER A 158 -5.09 -2.07 -11.55
N GLY A 159 -4.79 -3.24 -11.00
CA GLY A 159 -3.86 -4.16 -11.63
C GLY A 159 -3.57 -5.40 -10.81
N LEU A 160 -2.78 -6.29 -11.39
CA LEU A 160 -2.32 -7.53 -10.78
C LEU A 160 -0.80 -7.61 -10.84
N ILE A 161 -0.19 -8.17 -9.79
CA ILE A 161 1.24 -8.44 -9.73
C ILE A 161 1.42 -9.94 -9.61
N PHE A 162 2.14 -10.52 -10.56
CA PHE A 162 2.54 -11.92 -10.50
C PHE A 162 3.99 -12.00 -10.07
N SER A 163 4.23 -12.40 -8.84
CA SER A 163 5.55 -12.63 -8.27
C SER A 163 5.71 -14.09 -7.84
N GLY A 164 6.93 -14.53 -7.61
CA GLY A 164 7.20 -15.90 -7.17
C GLY A 164 6.73 -16.11 -5.72
N VAL A 165 6.31 -17.34 -5.44
CA VAL A 165 6.11 -17.87 -4.09
C VAL A 165 7.15 -18.97 -3.91
N SER A 166 7.98 -18.87 -2.88
CA SER A 166 8.82 -19.98 -2.42
C SER A 166 8.08 -20.77 -1.35
N ASP A 167 8.19 -22.09 -1.40
CA ASP A 167 7.67 -23.01 -0.40
C ASP A 167 8.34 -22.82 0.96
#